data_ef9b50ec74a39c0d5a0310f28f81678b
#
_entry.id   ef9b50ec74a39c0d5a0310f28f81678b
#
_cell.length_a   1.000
_cell.length_b   1.000
_cell.length_c   1.000
_cell.angle_alpha   90.00
_cell.angle_beta   90.00
_cell.angle_gamma   90.00
#
_symmetry.space_group_name_H-M   'P 1'
#
loop_
_entity.id
_entity.type
_entity.pdbx_description
1 polymer ?
#
loop_
_entity_poly.entity_id
_entity_poly.type
_entity_poly.pdbx_seq_one_letter_code
_entity_poly.pdbx_strand_id
1 'polypeptide(L)'
;IPLDDTSAEAGTITYAAGSHRWPRSAKNRGEFHAPADWLAPVRRAVPAGQELRLVPVEVKAGGAAFHHHLTFHGSGPNTADVHRRAVVSHFIRAETTFHPTHTDPNYSRYRRAGDLSLDESFFPVVWTRDGRRSAWLDGA
;
A
#
# COMPACT_ATOMS: atom_id res chain seq x y z
N ILE A 1 8.44 4.77 4.75
CA ILE A 1 9.57 5.44 5.42
C ILE A 1 9.63 6.86 4.89
N PRO A 2 9.24 7.89 5.67
CA PRO A 2 9.38 9.27 5.25
C PRO A 2 10.85 9.71 5.28
N LEU A 3 11.22 10.52 4.30
CA LEU A 3 12.52 11.18 4.20
C LEU A 3 12.51 12.60 4.80
N ASP A 4 11.32 13.14 4.97
CA ASP A 4 11.04 14.42 5.64
C ASP A 4 10.05 14.17 6.78
N ASP A 5 10.01 15.03 7.79
CA ASP A 5 8.97 14.98 8.82
C ASP A 5 7.58 15.11 8.16
N THR A 6 6.64 14.26 8.54
CA THR A 6 5.30 14.28 7.96
C THR A 6 4.29 14.93 8.90
N SER A 7 3.38 15.71 8.34
CA SER A 7 2.26 16.32 9.06
C SER A 7 0.99 16.28 8.20
N ALA A 8 -0.14 16.49 8.82
CA ALA A 8 -1.43 16.59 8.12
C ALA A 8 -1.39 17.72 7.08
N GLU A 9 -0.81 18.88 7.40
CA GLU A 9 -0.67 20.04 6.51
C GLU A 9 0.25 19.75 5.31
N ALA A 10 1.31 18.97 5.52
CA ALA A 10 2.18 18.50 4.44
C ALA A 10 1.51 17.41 3.57
N GLY A 11 0.24 17.13 3.79
CA GLY A 11 -0.51 16.13 3.03
C GLY A 11 -0.03 14.71 3.26
N THR A 12 0.31 14.36 4.52
CA THR A 12 0.73 12.98 4.83
C THR A 12 -0.34 11.96 4.47
N ILE A 13 0.08 10.70 4.30
CA ILE A 13 -0.87 9.60 4.10
C ILE A 13 -1.84 9.52 5.27
N THR A 14 -3.12 9.39 4.98
CA THR A 14 -4.19 9.28 5.98
C THR A 14 -4.90 7.95 5.82
N TYR A 15 -5.05 7.22 6.91
CA TYR A 15 -5.71 5.92 6.94
C TYR A 15 -7.16 6.05 7.39
N ALA A 16 -8.07 5.32 6.71
CA ALA A 16 -9.37 5.00 7.26
C ALA A 16 -9.19 3.85 8.26
N ALA A 17 -9.18 4.18 9.55
CA ALA A 17 -8.86 3.23 10.60
C ALA A 17 -9.84 2.05 10.63
N GLY A 18 -9.31 0.82 10.65
CA GLY A 18 -10.11 -0.41 10.66
C GLY A 18 -10.67 -0.84 9.31
N SER A 19 -10.53 -0.05 8.25
CA SER A 19 -11.12 -0.31 6.93
C SER A 19 -10.65 -1.61 6.26
N HIS A 20 -9.51 -2.15 6.65
CA HIS A 20 -9.04 -3.46 6.20
C HIS A 20 -9.98 -4.62 6.57
N ARG A 21 -10.91 -4.41 7.51
CA ARG A 21 -11.93 -5.37 7.96
C ARG A 21 -13.29 -5.15 7.31
N TRP A 22 -13.47 -4.09 6.52
CA TRP A 22 -14.75 -3.80 5.90
C TRP A 22 -15.08 -4.82 4.80
N PRO A 23 -16.38 -5.10 4.57
CA PRO A 23 -16.79 -5.99 3.49
C PRO A 23 -16.26 -5.49 2.14
N ARG A 24 -15.68 -6.41 1.38
CA ARG A 24 -15.21 -6.11 0.03
C ARG A 24 -16.31 -6.40 -0.98
N SER A 25 -16.85 -5.34 -1.56
CA SER A 25 -17.63 -5.46 -2.80
C SER A 25 -16.78 -5.02 -4.00
N ALA A 26 -17.14 -5.45 -5.21
CA ALA A 26 -16.51 -4.95 -6.43
C ALA A 26 -16.64 -3.42 -6.59
N LYS A 27 -17.64 -2.81 -5.93
CA LYS A 27 -17.88 -1.37 -5.89
C LYS A 27 -16.90 -0.62 -4.98
N ASN A 28 -16.20 -1.31 -4.08
CA ASN A 28 -15.24 -0.74 -3.15
C ASN A 28 -13.79 -0.84 -3.67
N ARG A 29 -13.59 -1.29 -4.89
CA ARG A 29 -12.30 -1.16 -5.57
C ARG A 29 -12.12 0.31 -5.88
N GLY A 30 -11.32 0.99 -5.06
CA GLY A 30 -11.06 2.40 -5.20
C GLY A 30 -10.50 2.73 -6.58
N GLU A 31 -10.90 3.83 -7.13
CA GLU A 31 -10.22 4.44 -8.25
C GLU A 31 -8.84 4.87 -7.76
N PHE A 32 -7.81 4.17 -8.21
CA PHE A 32 -6.44 4.29 -7.71
C PHE A 32 -5.82 5.67 -7.97
N HIS A 33 -6.47 6.51 -8.73
CA HIS A 33 -6.03 7.85 -9.09
C HIS A 33 -7.22 8.81 -9.15
N ALA A 34 -8.03 8.88 -8.10
CA ALA A 34 -9.08 9.89 -8.00
C ALA A 34 -8.50 11.18 -7.36
N PRO A 35 -8.01 12.12 -8.15
CA PRO A 35 -7.22 13.23 -7.63
C PRO A 35 -8.05 14.29 -6.90
N ALA A 36 -9.35 14.38 -7.16
CA ALA A 36 -10.16 15.48 -6.61
C ALA A 36 -10.74 15.21 -5.22
N ASP A 37 -11.22 13.99 -4.95
CA ASP A 37 -11.72 13.58 -3.63
C ASP A 37 -11.48 12.09 -3.38
N TRP A 38 -10.31 11.77 -2.85
CA TRP A 38 -9.95 10.40 -2.48
C TRP A 38 -10.85 9.84 -1.37
N LEU A 39 -11.53 10.70 -0.61
CA LEU A 39 -12.44 10.29 0.46
C LEU A 39 -13.80 9.84 -0.05
N ALA A 40 -14.24 10.26 -1.23
CA ALA A 40 -15.55 9.88 -1.75
C ALA A 40 -15.74 8.36 -1.86
N PRO A 41 -14.81 7.57 -2.44
CA PRO A 41 -14.94 6.12 -2.45
C PRO A 41 -14.86 5.52 -1.03
N VAL A 42 -14.06 6.10 -0.14
CA VAL A 42 -13.96 5.65 1.25
C VAL A 42 -15.27 5.84 2.00
N ARG A 43 -15.90 7.03 1.89
CA ARG A 43 -17.21 7.30 2.51
C ARG A 43 -18.30 6.34 2.04
N ARG A 44 -18.29 5.99 0.72
CA ARG A 44 -19.24 5.00 0.17
C ARG A 44 -19.00 3.58 0.68
N ALA A 45 -17.79 3.28 1.11
CA ALA A 45 -17.39 1.95 1.55
C ALA A 45 -17.62 1.71 3.05
N VAL A 46 -17.91 2.77 3.82
CA VAL A 46 -18.16 2.64 5.27
C VAL A 46 -19.36 1.74 5.50
N PRO A 47 -19.22 0.66 6.29
CA PRO A 47 -20.34 -0.21 6.62
C PRO A 47 -21.44 0.52 7.39
N ALA A 48 -22.67 0.13 7.20
CA ALA A 48 -23.80 0.69 7.94
C ALA A 48 -23.58 0.57 9.46
N GLY A 49 -23.82 1.66 10.16
CA GLY A 49 -23.65 1.74 11.62
C GLY A 49 -22.20 1.92 12.09
N GLN A 50 -21.24 2.05 11.18
CA GLN A 50 -19.86 2.40 11.53
C GLN A 50 -19.56 3.87 11.26
N GLU A 51 -18.64 4.42 12.04
CA GLU A 51 -18.13 5.77 11.88
C GLU A 51 -16.81 5.73 11.09
N LEU A 52 -16.64 6.67 10.17
CA LEU A 52 -15.38 6.87 9.45
C LEU A 52 -14.39 7.61 10.35
N ARG A 53 -13.38 6.91 10.82
CA ARG A 53 -12.25 7.51 11.54
C ARG A 53 -11.04 7.63 10.64
N LEU A 54 -10.64 8.86 10.36
CA LEU A 54 -9.44 9.19 9.57
C LEU A 54 -8.26 9.46 10.52
N VAL A 55 -7.11 8.88 10.21
CA VAL A 55 -5.89 9.04 11.01
C VAL A 55 -4.74 9.46 10.09
N PRO A 56 -4.30 10.71 10.15
CA PRO A 56 -3.08 11.14 9.47
C PRO A 56 -1.88 10.44 10.10
N VAL A 57 -0.93 10.05 9.25
CA VAL A 57 0.27 9.32 9.68
C VAL A 57 1.40 10.33 9.85
N GLU A 58 1.52 10.89 11.03
CA GLU A 58 2.57 11.85 11.36
C GLU A 58 3.76 11.10 11.95
N VAL A 59 4.86 11.08 11.21
CA VAL A 59 6.06 10.31 11.51
C VAL A 59 7.29 11.18 11.23
N LYS A 60 8.26 11.12 12.10
CA LYS A 60 9.56 11.79 11.90
C LYS A 60 10.33 11.15 10.74
N ALA A 61 11.17 11.94 10.07
CA ALA A 61 12.08 11.46 9.04
C ALA A 61 12.89 10.25 9.54
N GLY A 62 13.01 9.22 8.73
CA GLY A 62 13.65 7.94 9.08
C GLY A 62 12.80 6.98 9.91
N GLY A 63 11.64 7.42 10.43
CA GLY A 63 10.68 6.50 11.03
C GLY A 63 9.96 5.64 10.00
N ALA A 64 8.97 4.86 10.41
CA ALA A 64 8.19 4.02 9.50
C ALA A 64 6.73 3.89 9.93
N ALA A 65 5.85 3.73 8.96
CA ALA A 65 4.47 3.34 9.17
C ALA A 65 4.14 2.11 8.35
N PHE A 66 3.38 1.19 8.94
CA PHE A 66 2.92 -0.03 8.28
C PHE A 66 1.40 -0.08 8.26
N HIS A 67 0.85 -0.57 7.18
CA HIS A 67 -0.58 -0.80 7.08
C HIS A 67 -0.89 -2.07 6.28
N HIS A 68 -2.04 -2.64 6.57
CA HIS A 68 -2.55 -3.77 5.82
C HIS A 68 -2.92 -3.34 4.39
N HIS A 69 -2.64 -4.16 3.39
CA HIS A 69 -2.91 -3.84 1.97
C HIS A 69 -4.38 -3.50 1.67
N LEU A 70 -5.31 -3.91 2.53
CA LEU A 70 -6.74 -3.61 2.43
C LEU A 70 -7.14 -2.30 3.12
N THR A 71 -6.23 -1.61 3.79
CA THR A 71 -6.55 -0.35 4.43
C THR A 71 -6.81 0.71 3.38
N PHE A 72 -7.99 1.32 3.40
CA PHE A 72 -8.24 2.50 2.59
C PHE A 72 -7.34 3.63 3.07
N HIS A 73 -6.66 4.23 2.14
CA HIS A 73 -5.75 5.33 2.43
C HIS A 73 -5.62 6.27 1.24
N GLY A 74 -5.17 7.46 1.51
CA GLY A 74 -4.91 8.47 0.50
C GLY A 74 -4.19 9.66 1.11
N SER A 75 -3.90 10.65 0.30
CA SER A 75 -3.25 11.88 0.72
C SER A 75 -4.03 13.07 0.21
N GLY A 76 -4.18 14.08 1.05
CA GLY A 76 -4.60 15.40 0.64
C GLY A 76 -3.48 16.17 -0.06
N PRO A 77 -3.76 17.40 -0.51
CA PRO A 77 -2.73 18.30 -1.01
C PRO A 77 -1.72 18.64 0.08
N ASN A 78 -0.48 18.89 -0.32
CA ASN A 78 0.50 19.52 0.56
C ASN A 78 0.24 21.03 0.54
N THR A 79 -0.16 21.58 1.68
CA THR A 79 -0.42 23.01 1.88
C THR A 79 0.67 23.68 2.73
N ALA A 80 1.63 22.90 3.21
CA ALA A 80 2.80 23.42 3.91
C ALA A 80 3.92 23.79 2.93
N ASP A 81 4.79 24.69 3.34
CA ASP A 81 5.97 25.11 2.56
C ASP A 81 7.18 24.17 2.85
N VAL A 82 6.94 22.88 2.73
CA VAL A 82 7.96 21.83 2.95
C VAL A 82 7.79 20.68 1.96
N HIS A 83 8.88 19.98 1.70
CA HIS A 83 8.82 18.73 0.95
C HIS A 83 8.19 17.60 1.77
N ARG A 84 7.56 16.66 1.08
CA ARG A 84 7.06 15.40 1.66
C ARG A 84 7.48 14.23 0.77
N ARG A 85 8.67 13.76 0.99
CA ARG A 85 9.25 12.63 0.26
C ARG A 85 9.20 11.37 1.12
N ALA A 86 8.96 10.24 0.50
CA ALA A 86 8.94 8.96 1.20
C ALA A 86 9.39 7.82 0.28
N VAL A 87 10.01 6.82 0.87
CA VAL A 87 10.22 5.51 0.25
C VAL A 87 9.06 4.62 0.64
N VAL A 88 8.43 4.00 -0.37
CA VAL A 88 7.33 3.06 -0.17
C VAL A 88 7.77 1.68 -0.60
N SER A 89 7.58 0.69 0.28
CA SER A 89 7.82 -0.71 -0.01
C SER A 89 6.52 -1.50 0.12
N HIS A 90 6.18 -2.27 -0.90
CA HIS A 90 5.05 -3.18 -0.86
C HIS A 90 5.54 -4.59 -0.52
N PHE A 91 4.97 -5.17 0.52
CA PHE A 91 5.26 -6.54 0.93
C PHE A 91 4.07 -7.44 0.61
N ILE A 92 4.37 -8.61 0.09
CA ILE A 92 3.39 -9.66 -0.21
C ILE A 92 3.86 -10.98 0.41
N ARG A 93 2.97 -11.95 0.51
CA ARG A 93 3.33 -13.27 1.03
C ARG A 93 4.25 -13.99 0.04
N ALA A 94 5.21 -14.74 0.55
CA ALA A 94 6.19 -15.49 -0.26
C ALA A 94 5.52 -16.50 -1.22
N GLU A 95 4.34 -17.03 -0.85
CA GLU A 95 3.58 -17.99 -1.66
C GLU A 95 2.66 -17.32 -2.70
N THR A 96 2.68 -16.00 -2.81
CA THR A 96 1.84 -15.29 -3.78
C THR A 96 2.24 -15.66 -5.21
N THR A 97 1.24 -15.80 -6.08
CA THR A 97 1.42 -16.01 -7.51
C THR A 97 0.67 -14.93 -8.29
N PHE A 98 1.05 -14.75 -9.56
CA PHE A 98 0.26 -13.93 -10.47
C PHE A 98 -1.14 -14.51 -10.68
N HIS A 99 -2.13 -13.65 -10.83
CA HIS A 99 -3.46 -14.08 -11.22
C HIS A 99 -3.44 -14.61 -12.68
N PRO A 100 -4.09 -15.74 -12.98
CA PRO A 100 -3.98 -16.36 -14.31
C PRO A 100 -4.51 -15.48 -15.43
N THR A 101 -5.55 -14.70 -15.19
CA THR A 101 -6.26 -13.91 -16.23
C THR A 101 -6.25 -12.40 -15.97
N HIS A 102 -6.06 -11.96 -14.71
CA HIS A 102 -6.02 -10.53 -14.41
C HIS A 102 -4.61 -9.97 -14.63
N THR A 103 -4.54 -8.80 -15.27
CA THR A 103 -3.28 -8.07 -15.46
C THR A 103 -3.29 -6.80 -14.61
N ASP A 104 -2.19 -6.57 -13.92
CA ASP A 104 -1.90 -5.35 -13.20
C ASP A 104 -0.90 -4.51 -14.01
N PRO A 105 -1.10 -3.20 -14.18
CA PRO A 105 -0.23 -2.36 -15.01
C PRO A 105 1.20 -2.23 -14.46
N ASN A 106 1.40 -2.44 -13.16
CA ASN A 106 2.70 -2.25 -12.52
C ASN A 106 3.53 -3.54 -12.51
N TYR A 107 2.91 -4.68 -12.17
CA TYR A 107 3.64 -5.91 -11.85
C TYR A 107 3.53 -6.99 -12.93
N SER A 108 2.48 -7.01 -13.74
CA SER A 108 2.30 -8.07 -14.77
C SER A 108 3.40 -8.09 -15.82
N ARG A 109 4.16 -7.01 -15.98
CA ARG A 109 5.34 -6.94 -16.87
C ARG A 109 6.46 -7.91 -16.47
N TYR A 110 6.48 -8.36 -15.23
CA TYR A 110 7.47 -9.30 -14.71
C TYR A 110 7.00 -10.76 -14.76
N ARG A 111 5.78 -11.00 -15.26
CA ARG A 111 5.24 -12.34 -15.42
C ARG A 111 5.89 -13.02 -16.62
N ARG A 112 6.38 -14.24 -16.40
CA ARG A 112 6.89 -15.09 -17.49
C ARG A 112 5.75 -15.78 -18.23
N ALA A 113 5.91 -16.03 -19.52
CA ALA A 113 4.94 -16.78 -20.30
C ALA A 113 4.83 -18.22 -19.75
N GLY A 114 3.57 -18.63 -19.46
CA GLY A 114 3.31 -19.97 -18.93
C GLY A 114 3.63 -20.19 -17.45
N ASP A 115 4.16 -19.18 -16.75
CA ASP A 115 4.54 -19.27 -15.34
C ASP A 115 3.83 -18.18 -14.51
N LEU A 116 3.17 -18.59 -13.44
CA LEU A 116 2.50 -17.69 -12.51
C LEU A 116 3.33 -17.39 -11.28
N SER A 117 4.49 -18.01 -11.11
CA SER A 117 5.36 -17.73 -9.97
C SER A 117 5.94 -16.31 -10.04
N LEU A 118 6.27 -15.75 -8.89
CA LEU A 118 6.99 -14.51 -8.80
C LEU A 118 8.49 -14.79 -8.93
N ASP A 119 9.12 -14.13 -9.91
CA ASP A 119 10.56 -14.22 -10.10
C ASP A 119 11.28 -13.49 -8.96
N GLU A 120 12.07 -14.19 -8.18
CA GLU A 120 12.78 -13.63 -7.03
C GLU A 120 13.82 -12.55 -7.40
N SER A 121 14.20 -12.42 -8.67
CA SER A 121 15.02 -11.30 -9.15
C SER A 121 14.29 -9.96 -9.07
N PHE A 122 12.96 -9.97 -9.13
CA PHE A 122 12.10 -8.77 -9.05
C PHE A 122 11.27 -8.73 -7.77
N PHE A 123 10.97 -9.90 -7.20
CA PHE A 123 10.16 -10.07 -6.00
C PHE A 123 10.94 -10.90 -4.96
N PRO A 124 12.01 -10.34 -4.39
CA PRO A 124 12.85 -11.10 -3.47
C PRO A 124 12.08 -11.55 -2.24
N VAL A 125 12.33 -12.77 -1.81
CA VAL A 125 11.90 -13.25 -0.50
C VAL A 125 12.85 -12.67 0.54
N VAL A 126 12.37 -11.70 1.30
CA VAL A 126 13.18 -11.02 2.32
C VAL A 126 13.15 -11.73 3.67
N TRP A 127 12.08 -12.48 3.96
CA TRP A 127 11.91 -13.21 5.21
C TRP A 127 10.79 -14.25 5.10
N THR A 128 10.99 -15.41 5.71
CA THR A 128 9.97 -16.42 5.96
C THR A 128 10.15 -16.98 7.37
N ARG A 129 9.11 -17.62 7.91
CA ARG A 129 9.15 -18.19 9.27
C ARG A 129 10.22 -19.27 9.45
N ASP A 130 10.50 -20.05 8.39
CA ASP A 130 11.53 -21.08 8.35
C ASP A 130 12.92 -20.54 7.99
N GLY A 131 13.07 -19.23 7.87
CA GLY A 131 14.33 -18.57 7.61
C GLY A 131 14.73 -18.49 6.13
N ARG A 132 13.89 -18.93 5.19
CA ARG A 132 14.18 -18.82 3.76
C ARG A 132 14.24 -17.35 3.33
N ARG A 133 15.25 -17.03 2.54
CA ARG A 133 15.44 -15.73 1.85
C ARG A 133 15.92 -16.00 0.43
N SER A 134 15.78 -15.02 -0.46
CA SER A 134 16.41 -15.10 -1.78
C SER A 134 17.92 -15.09 -1.64
N ALA A 135 18.60 -16.04 -2.26
CA ALA A 135 20.03 -16.33 -2.03
C ALA A 135 20.95 -15.12 -2.25
N TRP A 136 20.60 -14.25 -3.19
CA TRP A 136 21.39 -13.06 -3.49
C TRP A 136 21.31 -11.95 -2.42
N LEU A 137 20.36 -12.03 -1.46
CA LEU A 137 20.29 -11.13 -0.31
C LEU A 137 21.32 -11.44 0.78
N ASP A 138 21.92 -12.63 0.76
CA ASP A 138 22.86 -13.06 1.78
C ASP A 138 24.30 -12.57 1.51
N GLY A 139 24.53 -11.97 0.35
CA GLY A 139 25.83 -11.37 -0.03
C GLY A 139 25.83 -9.84 -0.14
N ALA A 140 24.76 -9.19 0.35
CA ALA A 140 24.59 -7.74 0.29
C ALA A 140 24.95 -7.06 1.61
#